data_e5af9ad9067bda2b077d2d43af3d64ab
#
_entry.id   e5af9ad9067bda2b077d2d43af3d64ab
#
_cell.length_a   1.000
_cell.length_b   1.000
_cell.length_c   1.000
_cell.angle_alpha   90.00
_cell.angle_beta   90.00
_cell.angle_gamma   90.00
#
_symmetry.space_group_name_H-M   'P 1'
#
loop_
_entity.id
_entity.type
_entity.pdbx_description
1 polymer ?
#
loop_
_entity_poly.entity_id
_entity_poly.type
_entity_poly.pdbx_seq_one_letter_code
_entity_poly.pdbx_strand_id
1 'polypeptide(L)'
;LLEWRKLVCGVMIVILPTSLMAQNSARAMLHDDGGVWLNGSPAPNSSAIFLHDLVQTQKGNWAKIDADGSTVTVQPETIVQFEGDELILDHGSLQLNTSRGMKVRVNCITVIPLTQDWNRYDVTDVDGRVMVAAHQNDVKIHYQGAATRLSKQARSSDVTVHQGEQVTREERCGAPARPAAGTMATLDTPWAIGIGAVAAGVIACWALCRGGEPVSPSK
;
A
#
# COMPACT_ATOMS: atom_id res chain seq x y z
N LEU A 1 -8.52 -64.84 -12.11
CA LEU A 1 -7.44 -64.17 -11.37
C LEU A 1 -6.46 -63.42 -12.28
N LEU A 2 -6.14 -63.96 -13.45
CA LEU A 2 -5.17 -63.37 -14.38
C LEU A 2 -5.74 -62.14 -15.11
N GLU A 3 -7.01 -62.13 -15.44
CA GLU A 3 -7.70 -61.05 -16.14
C GLU A 3 -7.90 -59.80 -15.23
N TRP A 4 -8.16 -60.00 -13.95
CA TRP A 4 -8.28 -58.90 -13.00
C TRP A 4 -6.97 -58.14 -12.80
N ARG A 5 -5.83 -58.79 -12.79
CA ARG A 5 -4.49 -58.19 -12.69
C ARG A 5 -4.19 -57.26 -13.86
N LYS A 6 -4.62 -57.63 -15.09
CA LYS A 6 -4.47 -56.77 -16.28
C LYS A 6 -5.35 -55.51 -16.19
N LEU A 7 -6.56 -55.65 -15.66
CA LEU A 7 -7.50 -54.54 -15.50
C LEU A 7 -7.03 -53.56 -14.44
N VAL A 8 -6.50 -54.03 -13.30
CA VAL A 8 -5.94 -53.17 -12.23
C VAL A 8 -4.68 -52.43 -12.71
N CYS A 9 -3.77 -53.07 -13.47
CA CYS A 9 -2.62 -52.41 -14.06
C CYS A 9 -3.01 -51.34 -15.09
N GLY A 10 -4.05 -51.61 -15.91
CA GLY A 10 -4.55 -50.61 -16.89
C GLY A 10 -5.15 -49.35 -16.23
N VAL A 11 -5.90 -49.51 -15.13
CA VAL A 11 -6.49 -48.40 -14.37
C VAL A 11 -5.43 -47.57 -13.64
N MET A 12 -4.39 -48.23 -13.09
CA MET A 12 -3.28 -47.51 -12.41
C MET A 12 -2.46 -46.64 -13.38
N ILE A 13 -2.30 -47.03 -14.65
CA ILE A 13 -1.56 -46.30 -15.66
C ILE A 13 -2.35 -45.05 -16.11
N VAL A 14 -3.67 -45.06 -16.06
CA VAL A 14 -4.53 -43.92 -16.46
C VAL A 14 -4.63 -42.83 -15.36
N ILE A 15 -4.45 -43.22 -14.09
CA ILE A 15 -4.58 -42.29 -12.96
C ILE A 15 -3.28 -41.52 -12.66
N LEU A 16 -2.13 -42.02 -13.06
CA LEU A 16 -0.81 -41.43 -12.77
C LEU A 16 -0.42 -40.14 -13.52
N PRO A 17 -0.91 -39.81 -14.72
CA PRO A 17 -0.44 -38.59 -15.41
C PRO A 17 -1.11 -37.29 -15.00
N THR A 18 -2.17 -37.29 -14.20
CA THR A 18 -2.89 -36.06 -13.89
C THR A 18 -2.29 -35.22 -12.74
N SER A 19 -1.37 -35.78 -11.98
CA SER A 19 -0.73 -35.10 -10.84
C SER A 19 0.54 -34.31 -11.17
N LEU A 20 1.03 -34.34 -12.41
CA LEU A 20 2.31 -33.73 -12.80
C LEU A 20 2.17 -32.32 -13.42
N MET A 21 0.97 -31.76 -13.49
CA MET A 21 0.72 -30.46 -14.15
C MET A 21 0.67 -29.22 -13.23
N ALA A 22 1.05 -29.36 -11.96
CA ALA A 22 1.28 -28.18 -11.11
C ALA A 22 2.71 -27.67 -11.28
N GLN A 23 3.10 -27.32 -12.51
CA GLN A 23 4.30 -26.54 -12.72
C GLN A 23 3.98 -25.10 -12.34
N ASN A 24 4.45 -24.65 -11.16
CA ASN A 24 4.57 -23.25 -10.87
C ASN A 24 5.54 -22.64 -11.89
N SER A 25 5.01 -22.13 -13.00
CA SER A 25 5.83 -21.39 -13.96
C SER A 25 6.28 -20.09 -13.28
N ALA A 26 7.57 -19.77 -13.40
CA ALA A 26 8.08 -18.47 -13.01
C ALA A 26 7.22 -17.37 -13.65
N ARG A 27 6.84 -16.40 -12.85
CA ARG A 27 6.00 -15.27 -13.29
C ARG A 27 6.82 -14.06 -13.66
N ALA A 28 8.05 -13.95 -13.15
CA ALA A 28 8.97 -12.87 -13.42
C ALA A 28 10.43 -13.30 -13.20
N MET A 29 11.34 -12.45 -13.62
CA MET A 29 12.78 -12.60 -13.38
C MET A 29 13.26 -11.45 -12.50
N LEU A 30 13.98 -11.82 -11.45
CA LEU A 30 14.71 -10.89 -10.58
C LEU A 30 16.15 -10.78 -11.07
N HIS A 31 16.64 -9.57 -11.24
CA HIS A 31 18.04 -9.27 -11.55
C HIS A 31 18.60 -8.36 -10.46
N ASP A 32 19.77 -8.68 -9.95
CA ASP A 32 20.46 -7.88 -8.95
C ASP A 32 21.98 -7.86 -9.19
N ASP A 33 22.67 -6.93 -8.54
CA ASP A 33 24.13 -6.83 -8.53
C ASP A 33 24.73 -7.31 -7.20
N GLY A 34 23.96 -8.05 -6.42
CA GLY A 34 24.29 -8.54 -5.07
C GLY A 34 23.57 -7.75 -3.97
N GLY A 35 23.46 -8.35 -2.78
CA GLY A 35 22.81 -7.75 -1.62
C GLY A 35 21.27 -7.73 -1.69
N VAL A 36 20.69 -8.61 -2.48
CA VAL A 36 19.25 -8.85 -2.54
C VAL A 36 18.95 -10.22 -1.91
N TRP A 37 17.87 -10.26 -1.17
CA TRP A 37 17.37 -11.47 -0.52
C TRP A 37 16.03 -11.86 -1.11
N LEU A 38 15.90 -13.13 -1.41
CA LEU A 38 14.67 -13.75 -1.89
C LEU A 38 14.21 -14.76 -0.83
N ASN A 39 13.03 -14.54 -0.26
CA ASN A 39 12.47 -15.38 0.81
C ASN A 39 13.44 -15.61 1.99
N GLY A 40 14.18 -14.55 2.38
CA GLY A 40 15.13 -14.61 3.49
C GLY A 40 16.47 -15.29 3.19
N SER A 41 16.75 -15.63 1.92
CA SER A 41 18.03 -16.18 1.46
C SER A 41 18.67 -15.26 0.43
N PRO A 42 20.02 -15.13 0.39
CA PRO A 42 20.69 -14.36 -0.66
C PRO A 42 20.27 -14.85 -2.05
N ALA A 43 19.83 -13.92 -2.89
CA ALA A 43 19.43 -14.23 -4.25
C ALA A 43 20.66 -14.34 -5.16
N PRO A 44 20.70 -15.30 -6.11
CA PRO A 44 21.63 -15.25 -7.24
C PRO A 44 21.32 -14.04 -8.13
N ASN A 45 22.34 -13.51 -8.84
CA ASN A 45 22.23 -12.31 -9.70
C ASN A 45 21.09 -12.36 -10.74
N SER A 46 20.58 -13.53 -11.02
CA SER A 46 19.39 -13.73 -11.84
C SER A 46 18.60 -14.90 -11.27
N SER A 47 17.39 -14.63 -10.80
CA SER A 47 16.52 -15.61 -10.15
C SER A 47 15.12 -15.55 -10.72
N ALA A 48 14.51 -16.71 -10.93
CA ALA A 48 13.07 -16.78 -11.19
C ALA A 48 12.30 -16.46 -9.90
N ILE A 49 11.28 -15.63 -10.01
CA ILE A 49 10.36 -15.33 -8.90
C ILE A 49 8.96 -15.83 -9.22
N PHE A 50 8.29 -16.27 -8.16
CA PHE A 50 6.97 -16.87 -8.17
C PHE A 50 5.98 -15.99 -7.36
N LEU A 51 4.72 -16.35 -7.41
CA LEU A 51 3.71 -15.70 -6.57
C LEU A 51 4.06 -15.89 -5.08
N HIS A 52 3.86 -14.83 -4.31
CA HIS A 52 4.14 -14.73 -2.87
C HIS A 52 5.61 -14.67 -2.49
N ASP A 53 6.53 -14.62 -3.48
CA ASP A 53 7.94 -14.43 -3.17
C ASP A 53 8.19 -13.04 -2.60
N LEU A 54 9.02 -13.00 -1.54
CA LEU A 54 9.43 -11.77 -0.85
C LEU A 54 10.81 -11.36 -1.31
N VAL A 55 10.91 -10.19 -1.91
CA VAL A 55 12.16 -9.56 -2.33
C VAL A 55 12.54 -8.48 -1.34
N GLN A 56 13.77 -8.53 -0.85
CA GLN A 56 14.32 -7.55 0.09
C GLN A 56 15.67 -7.06 -0.39
N THR A 57 15.81 -5.74 -0.55
CA THR A 57 17.07 -5.08 -0.90
C THR A 57 17.75 -4.53 0.33
N GLN A 58 19.07 -4.65 0.38
CA GLN A 58 19.89 -4.05 1.43
C GLN A 58 20.25 -2.60 1.11
N LYS A 59 20.83 -1.91 2.09
CA LYS A 59 21.31 -0.54 1.93
C LYS A 59 22.32 -0.44 0.80
N GLY A 60 22.08 0.49 -0.14
CA GLY A 60 22.97 0.73 -1.26
C GLY A 60 22.81 -0.23 -2.43
N ASN A 61 21.98 -1.28 -2.31
CA ASN A 61 21.72 -2.25 -3.37
C ASN A 61 20.30 -2.08 -3.91
N TRP A 62 20.12 -2.35 -5.17
CA TRP A 62 18.83 -2.30 -5.85
C TRP A 62 18.59 -3.62 -6.61
N ALA A 63 17.35 -3.88 -6.95
CA ALA A 63 16.98 -5.01 -7.77
C ALA A 63 16.04 -4.59 -8.90
N LYS A 64 16.02 -5.37 -9.97
CA LYS A 64 15.10 -5.21 -11.08
C LYS A 64 14.24 -6.46 -11.22
N ILE A 65 12.94 -6.29 -11.25
CA ILE A 65 11.97 -7.34 -11.52
C ILE A 65 11.42 -7.12 -12.92
N ASP A 66 11.66 -8.08 -13.82
CA ASP A 66 11.06 -8.09 -15.16
C ASP A 66 9.91 -9.11 -15.17
N ALA A 67 8.69 -8.61 -15.21
CA ALA A 67 7.45 -9.36 -15.38
C ALA A 67 6.84 -9.04 -16.75
N ASP A 68 5.89 -9.87 -17.22
CA ASP A 68 5.27 -9.70 -18.54
C ASP A 68 4.72 -8.28 -18.75
N GLY A 69 5.38 -7.51 -19.63
CA GLY A 69 5.03 -6.12 -19.96
C GLY A 69 5.22 -5.13 -18.82
N SER A 70 5.99 -5.48 -17.80
CA SER A 70 6.29 -4.61 -16.66
C SER A 70 7.74 -4.77 -16.22
N THR A 71 8.36 -3.65 -15.89
CA THR A 71 9.69 -3.58 -15.28
C THR A 71 9.58 -2.79 -13.97
N VAL A 72 10.07 -3.36 -12.91
CA VAL A 72 10.07 -2.74 -11.58
C VAL A 72 11.49 -2.61 -11.08
N THR A 73 11.90 -1.41 -10.70
CA THR A 73 13.14 -1.19 -9.98
C THR A 73 12.82 -1.08 -8.49
N VAL A 74 13.33 -2.03 -7.73
CA VAL A 74 13.25 -2.07 -6.27
C VAL A 74 14.44 -1.30 -5.72
N GLN A 75 14.18 -0.18 -5.05
CA GLN A 75 15.20 0.71 -4.50
C GLN A 75 15.88 0.10 -3.26
N PRO A 76 17.01 0.65 -2.79
CA PRO A 76 17.62 0.21 -1.55
C PRO A 76 16.66 0.25 -0.34
N GLU A 77 16.91 -0.64 0.63
CA GLU A 77 16.15 -0.73 1.89
C GLU A 77 14.64 -0.92 1.65
N THR A 78 14.29 -1.75 0.67
CA THR A 78 12.90 -2.00 0.27
C THR A 78 12.54 -3.46 0.53
N ILE A 79 11.32 -3.67 1.02
CA ILE A 79 10.69 -4.98 1.20
C ILE A 79 9.41 -5.00 0.37
N VAL A 80 9.36 -5.93 -0.59
CA VAL A 80 8.22 -6.07 -1.50
C VAL A 80 7.89 -7.55 -1.75
N GLN A 81 6.60 -7.88 -1.73
CA GLN A 81 6.09 -9.19 -2.10
C GLN A 81 5.50 -9.16 -3.51
N PHE A 82 5.81 -10.18 -4.30
CA PHE A 82 5.35 -10.30 -5.68
C PHE A 82 4.06 -11.14 -5.77
N GLU A 83 2.99 -10.55 -6.31
CA GLU A 83 1.67 -11.19 -6.48
C GLU A 83 1.25 -11.33 -7.96
N GLY A 84 2.22 -11.25 -8.87
CA GLY A 84 1.97 -11.35 -10.32
C GLY A 84 1.65 -10.01 -10.96
N ASP A 85 0.41 -9.57 -10.94
CA ASP A 85 -0.04 -8.27 -11.45
C ASP A 85 -0.09 -7.16 -10.38
N GLU A 86 0.22 -7.51 -9.15
CA GLU A 86 0.29 -6.62 -8.00
C GLU A 86 1.59 -6.82 -7.23
N LEU A 87 2.13 -5.74 -6.69
CA LEU A 87 3.24 -5.74 -5.76
C LEU A 87 2.73 -5.24 -4.41
N ILE A 88 3.04 -5.96 -3.33
CA ILE A 88 2.74 -5.51 -1.97
C ILE A 88 4.02 -4.90 -1.42
N LEU A 89 4.04 -3.58 -1.28
CA LEU A 89 5.14 -2.85 -0.68
C LEU A 89 4.91 -2.75 0.83
N ASP A 90 5.82 -3.32 1.60
CA ASP A 90 5.81 -3.25 3.07
C ASP A 90 6.59 -2.03 3.56
N HIS A 91 7.72 -1.74 2.91
CA HIS A 91 8.57 -0.58 3.21
C HIS A 91 9.48 -0.26 2.04
N GLY A 92 9.85 1.02 1.87
CA GLY A 92 10.84 1.46 0.91
C GLY A 92 10.27 2.12 -0.33
N SER A 93 10.87 1.89 -1.50
CA SER A 93 10.49 2.59 -2.73
C SER A 93 10.59 1.70 -3.96
N LEU A 94 9.61 1.84 -4.85
CA LEU A 94 9.50 1.14 -6.11
C LEU A 94 9.36 2.15 -7.25
N GLN A 95 10.07 1.92 -8.36
CA GLN A 95 9.83 2.60 -9.63
C GLN A 95 9.27 1.59 -10.62
N LEU A 96 8.11 1.89 -11.18
CA LEU A 96 7.41 1.01 -12.10
C LEU A 96 7.35 1.59 -13.50
N ASN A 97 7.56 0.71 -14.49
CA ASN A 97 7.29 0.96 -15.87
C ASN A 97 6.47 -0.20 -16.41
N THR A 98 5.18 0.02 -16.72
CA THR A 98 4.24 -1.06 -17.03
C THR A 98 3.32 -0.71 -18.18
N SER A 99 3.10 -1.67 -19.08
CA SER A 99 2.07 -1.65 -20.12
C SER A 99 0.92 -2.62 -19.83
N ARG A 100 1.03 -3.39 -18.74
CA ARG A 100 0.01 -4.37 -18.32
C ARG A 100 -0.79 -3.92 -17.12
N GLY A 101 -0.54 -2.68 -16.64
CA GLY A 101 -1.29 -2.13 -15.51
C GLY A 101 -0.91 -2.74 -14.17
N MET A 102 0.37 -3.15 -13.99
CA MET A 102 0.85 -3.63 -12.70
C MET A 102 0.53 -2.63 -11.60
N LYS A 103 0.01 -3.09 -10.48
CA LYS A 103 -0.45 -2.29 -9.35
C LYS A 103 0.54 -2.37 -8.20
N VAL A 104 0.49 -1.38 -7.32
CA VAL A 104 1.22 -1.43 -6.05
C VAL A 104 0.24 -1.24 -4.91
N ARG A 105 0.24 -2.16 -3.97
CA ARG A 105 -0.52 -2.08 -2.73
C ARG A 105 0.41 -1.80 -1.57
N VAL A 106 0.06 -0.80 -0.79
CA VAL A 106 0.73 -0.43 0.46
C VAL A 106 -0.34 -0.44 1.53
N ASN A 107 -0.37 -1.46 2.35
CA ASN A 107 -1.43 -1.70 3.34
C ASN A 107 -2.85 -1.57 2.75
N CYS A 108 -3.57 -0.48 3.06
CA CYS A 108 -4.93 -0.20 2.59
C CYS A 108 -4.99 0.75 1.38
N ILE A 109 -3.84 1.13 0.84
CA ILE A 109 -3.73 2.00 -0.33
C ILE A 109 -3.31 1.14 -1.52
N THR A 110 -4.04 1.23 -2.64
CA THR A 110 -3.66 0.58 -3.90
C THR A 110 -3.47 1.65 -4.97
N VAL A 111 -2.29 1.67 -5.58
CA VAL A 111 -1.96 2.53 -6.72
C VAL A 111 -2.20 1.77 -8.00
N ILE A 112 -3.03 2.31 -8.89
CA ILE A 112 -3.52 1.65 -10.10
C ILE A 112 -3.30 2.55 -11.29
N PRO A 113 -2.56 2.14 -12.34
CA PRO A 113 -2.49 2.86 -13.61
C PRO A 113 -3.88 2.99 -14.25
N LEU A 114 -4.19 4.17 -14.80
CA LEU A 114 -5.50 4.42 -15.42
C LEU A 114 -5.57 3.98 -16.88
N THR A 115 -4.44 3.83 -17.54
CA THR A 115 -4.37 3.43 -18.95
C THR A 115 -3.65 2.10 -19.12
N GLN A 116 -3.90 1.41 -20.23
CA GLN A 116 -3.17 0.20 -20.61
C GLN A 116 -1.97 0.49 -21.52
N ASP A 117 -1.61 1.76 -21.68
CA ASP A 117 -0.37 2.20 -22.33
C ASP A 117 0.80 2.11 -21.35
N TRP A 118 2.01 2.43 -21.82
CA TRP A 118 3.17 2.49 -20.96
C TRP A 118 3.01 3.57 -19.88
N ASN A 119 2.86 3.14 -18.65
CA ASN A 119 2.77 3.99 -17.47
C ASN A 119 4.09 3.92 -16.70
N ARG A 120 4.59 5.07 -16.28
CA ARG A 120 5.75 5.17 -15.39
C ARG A 120 5.37 5.94 -14.14
N TYR A 121 5.55 5.33 -12.99
CA TYR A 121 5.24 5.93 -11.70
C TYR A 121 6.10 5.35 -10.58
N ASP A 122 6.28 6.12 -9.53
CA ASP A 122 7.01 5.74 -8.33
C ASP A 122 6.06 5.65 -7.15
N VAL A 123 6.30 4.67 -6.28
CA VAL A 123 5.61 4.52 -5.01
C VAL A 123 6.64 4.36 -3.91
N THR A 124 6.57 5.21 -2.90
CA THR A 124 7.47 5.18 -1.74
C THR A 124 6.65 5.10 -0.48
N ASP A 125 6.99 4.17 0.41
CA ASP A 125 6.47 4.09 1.76
C ASP A 125 7.61 4.24 2.77
N VAL A 126 7.50 5.30 3.57
CA VAL A 126 8.43 5.58 4.68
C VAL A 126 7.63 6.08 5.87
N ASP A 127 7.78 5.40 7.00
CA ASP A 127 7.13 5.77 8.27
C ASP A 127 5.61 5.95 8.18
N GLY A 128 4.93 5.09 7.42
CA GLY A 128 3.48 5.13 7.23
C GLY A 128 3.01 6.32 6.37
N ARG A 129 3.88 6.86 5.54
CA ARG A 129 3.58 7.88 4.53
C ARG A 129 3.83 7.32 3.15
N VAL A 130 2.77 7.18 2.39
CA VAL A 130 2.83 6.76 1.00
C VAL A 130 2.91 7.96 0.09
N MET A 131 3.98 8.04 -0.67
CA MET A 131 4.21 9.05 -1.70
C MET A 131 4.08 8.38 -3.07
N VAL A 132 3.27 8.95 -3.95
CA VAL A 132 3.05 8.49 -5.31
C VAL A 132 3.38 9.60 -6.28
N ALA A 133 4.26 9.35 -7.24
CA ALA A 133 4.62 10.28 -8.31
C ALA A 133 4.31 9.66 -9.67
N ALA A 134 3.51 10.34 -10.49
CA ALA A 134 3.16 9.91 -11.84
C ALA A 134 4.07 10.59 -12.86
N HIS A 135 4.98 9.83 -13.48
CA HIS A 135 5.90 10.37 -14.49
C HIS A 135 5.35 10.31 -15.91
N GLN A 136 4.60 9.27 -16.23
CA GLN A 136 4.00 9.07 -17.54
C GLN A 136 2.62 8.46 -17.37
N ASN A 137 1.61 9.12 -17.90
CA ASN A 137 0.19 8.85 -17.71
C ASN A 137 -0.29 8.99 -16.24
N ASP A 138 -1.59 9.05 -16.08
CA ASP A 138 -2.23 9.24 -14.78
C ASP A 138 -2.33 7.93 -14.01
N VAL A 139 -2.21 8.00 -12.68
CA VAL A 139 -2.43 6.88 -11.78
C VAL A 139 -3.51 7.21 -10.77
N LYS A 140 -4.21 6.21 -10.29
CA LYS A 140 -5.26 6.32 -9.30
C LYS A 140 -4.81 5.73 -7.98
N ILE A 141 -4.97 6.47 -6.90
CA ILE A 141 -4.84 6.00 -5.53
C ILE A 141 -6.22 5.58 -5.05
N HIS A 142 -6.38 4.29 -4.75
CA HIS A 142 -7.60 3.71 -4.22
C HIS A 142 -7.42 3.33 -2.75
N TYR A 143 -8.34 3.76 -1.89
CA TYR A 143 -8.34 3.39 -0.48
C TYR A 143 -9.28 2.21 -0.23
N GLN A 144 -8.76 1.13 0.31
CA GLN A 144 -9.57 0.04 0.84
C GLN A 144 -10.00 0.40 2.27
N GLY A 145 -11.04 1.20 2.39
CA GLY A 145 -11.62 1.51 3.70
C GLY A 145 -12.28 0.27 4.29
N ALA A 146 -12.00 -0.03 5.56
CA ALA A 146 -12.81 -0.96 6.32
C ALA A 146 -14.25 -0.42 6.32
N ALA A 147 -15.16 -1.13 5.66
CA ALA A 147 -16.58 -0.81 5.65
C ALA A 147 -17.13 -1.00 7.08
N THR A 148 -17.00 0.02 7.90
CA THR A 148 -17.73 0.09 9.17
C THR A 148 -19.20 0.20 8.82
N ARG A 149 -20.00 -0.79 9.21
CA ARG A 149 -21.44 -0.92 8.92
C ARG A 149 -22.31 0.28 9.32
N LEU A 150 -21.74 1.33 9.87
CA LEU A 150 -22.41 2.52 10.38
C LEU A 150 -22.31 3.77 9.49
N SER A 151 -21.48 3.77 8.45
CA SER A 151 -21.46 4.89 7.51
C SER A 151 -21.90 4.42 6.11
N LYS A 152 -23.18 4.69 5.77
CA LYS A 152 -23.68 4.66 4.37
C LYS A 152 -22.92 5.61 3.43
N GLN A 153 -21.81 6.15 3.86
CA GLN A 153 -21.01 7.18 3.20
C GLN A 153 -19.50 6.90 3.32
N ALA A 154 -19.11 5.62 3.26
CA ALA A 154 -17.74 5.29 2.90
C ALA A 154 -17.55 5.67 1.43
N ARG A 155 -17.32 6.96 1.18
CA ARG A 155 -16.73 7.41 -0.07
C ARG A 155 -15.35 6.76 -0.11
N SER A 156 -15.19 5.78 -1.00
CA SER A 156 -13.88 5.43 -1.49
C SER A 156 -13.31 6.73 -2.06
N SER A 157 -12.42 7.38 -1.32
CA SER A 157 -11.82 8.62 -1.79
C SER A 157 -10.72 8.28 -2.76
N ASP A 158 -11.11 7.82 -3.95
CA ASP A 158 -10.19 7.67 -5.05
C ASP A 158 -9.57 9.03 -5.38
N VAL A 159 -8.26 9.08 -5.48
CA VAL A 159 -7.53 10.27 -5.86
C VAL A 159 -6.76 9.97 -7.14
N THR A 160 -6.97 10.77 -8.17
CA THR A 160 -6.17 10.71 -9.38
C THR A 160 -4.93 11.58 -9.21
N VAL A 161 -3.76 11.01 -9.49
CA VAL A 161 -2.48 11.72 -9.58
C VAL A 161 -2.19 11.89 -11.06
N HIS A 162 -2.17 13.13 -11.53
CA HIS A 162 -1.94 13.43 -12.94
C HIS A 162 -0.46 13.33 -13.29
N GLN A 163 -0.20 13.09 -14.57
CA GLN A 163 1.17 13.06 -15.09
C GLN A 163 1.96 14.32 -14.67
N GLY A 164 3.15 14.12 -14.10
CA GLY A 164 3.99 15.18 -13.56
C GLY A 164 3.65 15.61 -12.14
N GLU A 165 2.64 15.01 -11.54
CA GLU A 165 2.19 15.31 -10.17
C GLU A 165 2.74 14.28 -9.17
N GLN A 166 2.93 14.74 -7.93
CA GLN A 166 3.28 13.91 -6.79
C GLN A 166 2.31 14.17 -5.64
N VAL A 167 1.81 13.09 -5.04
CA VAL A 167 0.85 13.16 -3.93
C VAL A 167 1.35 12.32 -2.77
N THR A 168 1.28 12.86 -1.55
CA THR A 168 1.60 12.13 -0.32
C THR A 168 0.34 11.84 0.47
N ARG A 169 0.23 10.61 0.99
CA ARG A 169 -0.89 10.14 1.79
C ARG A 169 -0.40 9.44 3.05
N GLU A 170 -1.12 9.58 4.16
CA GLU A 170 -0.87 8.81 5.38
C GLU A 170 -1.60 7.47 5.30
N GLU A 171 -0.94 6.40 5.70
CA GLU A 171 -1.51 5.06 5.84
C GLU A 171 -2.43 4.96 7.06
N ARG A 172 -3.59 5.53 6.99
CA ARG A 172 -4.60 5.37 8.06
C ARG A 172 -5.69 4.43 7.58
N CYS A 173 -5.45 3.14 7.70
CA CYS A 173 -6.44 2.14 7.38
C CYS A 173 -7.64 2.25 8.32
N GLY A 174 -8.81 2.62 7.78
CA GLY A 174 -10.06 2.73 8.53
C GLY A 174 -10.36 4.08 9.18
N ALA A 175 -9.48 5.08 9.08
CA ALA A 175 -9.81 6.45 9.46
C ALA A 175 -10.18 7.27 8.21
N PRO A 176 -11.22 8.13 8.27
CA PRO A 176 -11.47 9.06 7.18
C PRO A 176 -10.24 9.97 7.03
N ALA A 177 -9.77 10.15 5.79
CA ALA A 177 -8.66 11.03 5.47
C ALA A 177 -8.90 12.41 6.11
N ARG A 178 -8.12 12.75 7.12
CA ARG A 178 -8.05 14.14 7.58
C ARG A 178 -7.33 14.92 6.48
N PRO A 179 -7.89 16.03 5.98
CA PRO A 179 -7.14 16.89 5.09
C PRO A 179 -5.83 17.27 5.78
N ALA A 180 -4.72 17.15 5.06
CA ALA A 180 -3.42 17.54 5.56
C ALA A 180 -3.53 18.97 6.11
N ALA A 181 -2.98 19.20 7.30
CA ALA A 181 -3.02 20.49 7.98
C ALA A 181 -2.26 21.55 7.16
N GLY A 182 -2.96 22.21 6.26
CA GLY A 182 -2.46 23.24 5.35
C GLY A 182 -3.58 24.07 4.75
N THR A 183 -4.81 23.59 4.79
CA THR A 183 -5.99 24.42 4.53
C THR A 183 -6.61 24.75 5.88
N MET A 184 -6.58 26.04 6.26
CA MET A 184 -7.42 26.54 7.33
C MET A 184 -8.85 26.10 7.06
N ALA A 185 -9.33 25.09 7.82
CA ALA A 185 -10.74 24.79 7.85
C ALA A 185 -11.42 26.06 8.36
N THR A 186 -12.10 26.76 7.47
CA THR A 186 -13.00 27.84 7.87
C THR A 186 -14.01 27.22 8.82
N LEU A 187 -14.02 27.71 10.06
CA LEU A 187 -14.94 27.34 11.14
C LEU A 187 -16.35 27.89 10.85
N ASP A 188 -16.89 27.62 9.68
CA ASP A 188 -18.18 28.12 9.21
C ASP A 188 -19.34 27.14 9.45
N THR A 189 -19.22 26.24 10.42
CA THR A 189 -20.37 25.44 10.86
C THR A 189 -20.98 26.06 12.12
N PRO A 190 -22.25 26.45 12.11
CA PRO A 190 -22.90 27.19 13.21
C PRO A 190 -22.88 26.47 14.57
N TRP A 191 -22.72 25.13 14.58
CA TRP A 191 -22.62 24.37 15.82
C TRP A 191 -21.20 24.41 16.44
N ALA A 192 -20.13 24.59 15.63
CA ALA A 192 -18.75 24.72 16.14
C ALA A 192 -18.56 26.05 16.92
N ILE A 193 -19.24 27.09 16.51
CA ILE A 193 -19.26 28.39 17.21
C ILE A 193 -19.97 28.23 18.57
N GLY A 194 -21.04 27.44 18.64
CA GLY A 194 -21.78 27.19 19.87
C GLY A 194 -20.96 26.50 20.96
N ILE A 195 -20.20 25.46 20.60
CA ILE A 195 -19.38 24.71 21.57
C ILE A 195 -18.17 25.52 22.03
N GLY A 196 -17.53 26.27 21.11
CA GLY A 196 -16.43 27.19 21.46
C GLY A 196 -16.85 28.29 22.43
N ALA A 197 -18.03 28.87 22.25
CA ALA A 197 -18.56 29.94 23.10
C ALA A 197 -18.92 29.42 24.51
N VAL A 198 -19.49 28.23 24.63
CA VAL A 198 -19.81 27.61 25.92
C VAL A 198 -18.53 27.26 26.70
N ALA A 199 -17.52 26.70 26.03
CA ALA A 199 -16.26 26.39 26.70
C ALA A 199 -15.51 27.60 27.19
N ALA A 200 -15.46 28.67 26.39
CA ALA A 200 -14.86 29.97 26.80
C ALA A 200 -15.65 30.63 27.95
N GLY A 201 -16.98 30.54 27.92
CA GLY A 201 -17.86 31.11 29.00
C GLY A 201 -17.66 30.39 30.34
N VAL A 202 -17.55 29.08 30.35
CA VAL A 202 -17.33 28.31 31.58
C VAL A 202 -15.96 28.59 32.20
N ILE A 203 -14.90 28.70 31.38
CA ILE A 203 -13.55 29.03 31.86
C ILE A 203 -13.50 30.45 32.43
N ALA A 204 -14.13 31.44 31.77
CA ALA A 204 -14.19 32.82 32.23
C ALA A 204 -14.98 32.93 33.54
N CYS A 205 -16.12 32.24 33.66
CA CYS A 205 -16.91 32.22 34.88
C CYS A 205 -16.15 31.56 36.04
N TRP A 206 -15.43 30.47 35.79
CA TRP A 206 -14.62 29.80 36.81
C TRP A 206 -13.44 30.66 37.29
N ALA A 207 -12.77 31.39 36.38
CA ALA A 207 -11.68 32.27 36.71
C ALA A 207 -12.15 33.51 37.49
N LEU A 208 -13.32 34.09 37.16
CA LEU A 208 -13.88 35.28 37.83
C LEU A 208 -14.50 34.94 39.19
N CYS A 209 -15.07 33.76 39.38
CA CYS A 209 -15.66 33.35 40.66
C CYS A 209 -14.61 32.86 41.69
N ARG A 210 -13.36 32.61 41.29
CA ARG A 210 -12.29 32.15 42.18
C ARG A 210 -11.42 33.25 42.77
N GLY A 211 -11.70 34.53 42.42
CA GLY A 211 -10.96 35.69 42.88
C GLY A 211 -11.68 36.46 43.95
N GLY A 212 -11.63 36.02 45.20
CA GLY A 212 -12.22 36.77 46.31
C GLY A 212 -11.78 36.30 47.68
N GLU A 213 -10.49 36.32 48.00
CA GLU A 213 -10.08 36.38 49.40
C GLU A 213 -10.05 37.84 49.86
N PRO A 214 -10.80 38.22 50.89
CA PRO A 214 -10.72 39.59 51.43
C PRO A 214 -9.42 39.73 52.21
N VAL A 215 -8.57 40.65 51.75
CA VAL A 215 -7.39 41.08 52.51
C VAL A 215 -7.88 41.92 53.70
N SER A 216 -7.73 41.41 54.91
CA SER A 216 -7.94 42.15 56.14
C SER A 216 -6.83 43.18 56.34
N PRO A 217 -7.12 44.45 56.63
CA PRO A 217 -6.13 45.47 56.98
C PRO A 217 -5.61 45.22 58.41
N SER A 218 -4.31 44.95 58.55
CA SER A 218 -3.65 44.99 59.87
C SER A 218 -3.44 46.42 60.34
N LYS A 219 -3.81 46.60 61.59
CA LYS A 219 -3.48 47.80 62.40
C LYS A 219 -2.03 47.79 62.81
#